data_7d4cf763e32164688be9587376adec53
#
_entry.id   7d4cf763e32164688be9587376adec53
#
_cell.length_a   1.000
_cell.length_b   1.000
_cell.length_c   1.000
_cell.angle_alpha   90.00
_cell.angle_beta   90.00
_cell.angle_gamma   90.00
#
_symmetry.space_group_name_H-M   'P 1'
#
loop_
_entity.id
_entity.type
_entity.pdbx_description
1 polymer ?
#
loop_
_entity_poly.entity_id
_entity_poly.type
_entity_poly.pdbx_seq_one_letter_code
_entity_poly.pdbx_strand_id
1 'polypeptide(L)'
;MVTSVADVLAGIAISGFLLEASFPFDFWAMILLCLSTLGLYGGGIAFNDIFDADLDRVERPERPIPSGSISLKEAIALASSFLIFGIFAAFLLNSISGTLAIFIALAALLYNKWGKHQTVIGPINMGLCRGLNLLLGVSILPLAVSEFWFIALVPVIYISSITMISRGEVHGSKRDSLYFAALLYMLVIGSILYFSFTRGMLSLTLLFIVPFAWMIFKPLVTAIMEPVGNNIGKAVKAGIISLIIMDASWAAASGELLAASLIVLLLPVSFWLSRLFAVT
;
A
#
# COMPACT_ATOMS: atom_id res chain seq x y z
N MET A 1 5.35 5.55 1.86
CA MET A 1 5.06 5.91 3.26
C MET A 1 3.63 6.43 3.46
N VAL A 2 3.19 7.52 2.80
CA VAL A 2 1.83 8.08 3.01
C VAL A 2 0.73 7.05 2.70
N THR A 3 0.85 6.34 1.59
CA THR A 3 -0.11 5.30 1.20
C THR A 3 -0.16 4.12 2.19
N SER A 4 0.93 3.80 2.91
CA SER A 4 0.90 2.73 3.90
C SER A 4 0.15 3.14 5.18
N VAL A 5 0.20 4.41 5.53
CA VAL A 5 -0.63 4.97 6.61
C VAL A 5 -2.11 4.96 6.21
N ALA A 6 -2.41 5.24 4.93
CA ALA A 6 -3.79 5.16 4.42
C ALA A 6 -4.39 3.75 4.56
N ASP A 7 -3.63 2.68 4.23
CA ASP A 7 -4.08 1.30 4.44
C ASP A 7 -4.43 1.03 5.91
N VAL A 8 -3.56 1.46 6.85
CA VAL A 8 -3.80 1.25 8.28
C VAL A 8 -5.06 1.99 8.74
N LEU A 9 -5.23 3.25 8.32
CA LEU A 9 -6.43 4.02 8.66
C LEU A 9 -7.71 3.40 8.06
N ALA A 10 -7.64 2.90 6.84
CA ALA A 10 -8.74 2.15 6.23
C ALA A 10 -9.06 0.87 7.01
N GLY A 11 -8.03 0.11 7.42
CA GLY A 11 -8.19 -1.06 8.25
C GLY A 11 -8.84 -0.76 9.61
N ILE A 12 -8.45 0.33 10.26
CA ILE A 12 -9.08 0.82 11.51
C ILE A 12 -10.56 1.14 11.27
N ALA A 13 -10.90 1.81 10.17
CA ALA A 13 -12.29 2.09 9.82
C ALA A 13 -13.11 0.81 9.56
N ILE A 14 -12.53 -0.17 8.85
CA ILE A 14 -13.17 -1.46 8.57
C ILE A 14 -13.44 -2.26 9.83
N SER A 15 -12.56 -2.19 10.83
CA SER A 15 -12.72 -2.92 12.10
C SER A 15 -13.95 -2.52 12.90
N GLY A 16 -14.53 -1.33 12.65
CA GLY A 16 -15.62 -0.76 13.43
C GLY A 16 -15.15 -0.01 14.69
N PHE A 17 -13.87 0.04 14.96
CA PHE A 17 -13.31 0.68 16.16
C PHE A 17 -13.80 2.12 16.36
N LEU A 18 -13.93 2.89 15.28
CA LEU A 18 -14.36 4.29 15.35
C LEU A 18 -15.86 4.43 15.64
N LEU A 19 -16.69 3.43 15.29
CA LEU A 19 -18.14 3.41 15.56
C LEU A 19 -18.45 2.98 17.00
N GLU A 20 -17.64 2.08 17.56
CA GLU A 20 -17.85 1.52 18.89
C GLU A 20 -17.25 2.39 20.01
N ALA A 21 -16.23 3.19 19.67
CA ALA A 21 -15.51 3.98 20.66
C ALA A 21 -16.37 5.13 21.19
N SER A 22 -16.67 5.10 22.48
CA SER A 22 -17.17 6.27 23.21
C SER A 22 -16.03 7.30 23.32
N PHE A 23 -16.34 8.58 23.10
CA PHE A 23 -15.34 9.64 23.25
C PHE A 23 -14.83 9.71 24.71
N PRO A 24 -13.49 9.85 24.96
CA PRO A 24 -12.42 10.10 24.01
C PRO A 24 -11.87 8.80 23.38
N PHE A 25 -11.68 8.81 22.05
CA PHE A 25 -11.06 7.72 21.32
C PHE A 25 -9.68 7.36 21.89
N ASP A 26 -9.32 6.09 21.87
CA ASP A 26 -7.94 5.68 22.12
C ASP A 26 -7.05 6.02 20.91
N PHE A 27 -6.74 7.32 20.78
CA PHE A 27 -5.82 7.81 19.75
C PHE A 27 -4.44 7.14 19.84
N TRP A 28 -4.06 6.65 21.02
CA TRP A 28 -2.78 6.00 21.23
C TRP A 28 -2.67 4.70 20.44
N ALA A 29 -3.73 3.90 20.42
CA ALA A 29 -3.80 2.68 19.60
C ALA A 29 -3.60 2.97 18.11
N MET A 30 -4.27 4.00 17.60
CA MET A 30 -4.14 4.43 16.20
C MET A 30 -2.70 4.93 15.90
N ILE A 31 -2.11 5.72 16.79
CA ILE A 31 -0.74 6.22 16.66
C ILE A 31 0.26 5.07 16.63
N LEU A 32 0.13 4.07 17.50
CA LEU A 32 1.01 2.91 17.53
C LEU A 32 0.99 2.13 16.21
N LEU A 33 -0.17 1.91 15.61
CA LEU A 33 -0.29 1.24 14.32
C LEU A 33 0.28 2.09 13.17
N CYS A 34 0.06 3.40 13.19
CA CYS A 34 0.67 4.31 12.20
C CYS A 34 2.20 4.34 12.33
N LEU A 35 2.74 4.36 13.55
CA LEU A 35 4.18 4.27 13.80
C LEU A 35 4.74 2.91 13.37
N SER A 36 4.00 1.83 13.63
CA SER A 36 4.37 0.48 13.18
C SER A 36 4.53 0.44 11.67
N THR A 37 3.52 0.85 10.90
CA THR A 37 3.61 0.81 9.44
C THR A 37 4.72 1.73 8.90
N LEU A 38 4.97 2.89 9.51
CA LEU A 38 6.06 3.78 9.11
C LEU A 38 7.43 3.13 9.34
N GLY A 39 7.62 2.46 10.48
CA GLY A 39 8.84 1.70 10.77
C GLY A 39 9.04 0.54 9.78
N LEU A 40 8.01 -0.28 9.57
CA LEU A 40 8.05 -1.42 8.65
C LEU A 40 8.34 -1.00 7.21
N TYR A 41 7.67 0.06 6.75
CA TYR A 41 7.86 0.59 5.39
C TYR A 41 9.23 1.24 5.22
N GLY A 42 9.68 2.04 6.20
CA GLY A 42 11.01 2.65 6.20
C GLY A 42 12.13 1.62 6.20
N GLY A 43 12.01 0.60 7.06
CA GLY A 43 12.94 -0.53 7.09
C GLY A 43 12.94 -1.32 5.78
N GLY A 44 11.76 -1.57 5.20
CA GLY A 44 11.62 -2.24 3.90
C GLY A 44 12.33 -1.50 2.76
N ILE A 45 12.20 -0.17 2.68
CA ILE A 45 12.91 0.66 1.69
C ILE A 45 14.42 0.61 1.93
N ALA A 46 14.87 0.77 3.17
CA ALA A 46 16.30 0.74 3.48
C ALA A 46 16.93 -0.63 3.16
N PHE A 47 16.22 -1.74 3.41
CA PHE A 47 16.66 -3.07 2.98
C PHE A 47 16.64 -3.23 1.45
N ASN A 48 15.74 -2.57 0.72
CA ASN A 48 15.81 -2.58 -0.74
C ASN A 48 17.13 -2.00 -1.23
N ASP A 49 17.53 -0.83 -0.72
CA ASP A 49 18.80 -0.20 -1.09
C ASP A 49 20.03 -1.04 -0.67
N ILE A 50 19.95 -1.76 0.45
CA ILE A 50 21.00 -2.70 0.89
C ILE A 50 21.14 -3.87 -0.09
N PHE A 51 20.03 -4.49 -0.49
CA PHE A 51 20.07 -5.63 -1.43
C PHE A 51 20.44 -5.21 -2.86
N ASP A 52 20.18 -3.95 -3.24
CA ASP A 52 20.53 -3.40 -4.55
C ASP A 52 21.91 -2.74 -4.58
N ALA A 53 22.65 -2.69 -3.47
CA ALA A 53 23.90 -1.92 -3.35
C ALA A 53 24.94 -2.27 -4.44
N ASP A 54 25.07 -3.53 -4.83
CA ASP A 54 26.01 -3.94 -5.89
C ASP A 54 25.54 -3.52 -7.28
N LEU A 55 24.24 -3.60 -7.56
CA LEU A 55 23.63 -3.12 -8.80
C LEU A 55 23.73 -1.60 -8.89
N ASP A 56 23.40 -0.92 -7.81
CA ASP A 56 23.45 0.55 -7.72
C ASP A 56 24.87 1.12 -7.88
N ARG A 57 25.92 0.36 -7.56
CA ARG A 57 27.31 0.78 -7.87
C ARG A 57 27.54 1.01 -9.35
N VAL A 58 26.81 0.29 -10.20
CA VAL A 58 26.94 0.40 -11.66
C VAL A 58 25.92 1.38 -12.23
N GLU A 59 24.66 1.29 -11.79
CA GLU A 59 23.55 2.04 -12.38
C GLU A 59 23.33 3.42 -11.75
N ARG A 60 23.61 3.56 -10.43
CA ARG A 60 23.31 4.76 -9.62
C ARG A 60 24.41 5.01 -8.57
N PRO A 61 25.65 5.28 -8.98
CA PRO A 61 26.79 5.42 -8.08
C PRO A 61 26.67 6.58 -7.08
N GLU A 62 25.77 7.53 -7.34
CA GLU A 62 25.46 8.68 -6.46
C GLU A 62 24.62 8.32 -5.23
N ARG A 63 24.02 7.12 -5.17
CA ARG A 63 23.24 6.68 -4.01
C ARG A 63 24.10 6.57 -2.74
N PRO A 64 23.50 6.72 -1.52
CA PRO A 64 24.25 6.81 -0.26
C PRO A 64 25.21 5.64 0.01
N ILE A 65 24.79 4.39 -0.27
CA ILE A 65 25.63 3.20 -0.02
C ILE A 65 26.73 3.09 -1.09
N PRO A 66 26.43 3.14 -2.41
CA PRO A 66 27.46 3.12 -3.45
C PRO A 66 28.48 4.24 -3.36
N SER A 67 28.06 5.47 -3.06
CA SER A 67 28.94 6.63 -2.92
C SER A 67 29.85 6.59 -1.69
N GLY A 68 29.61 5.65 -0.76
CA GLY A 68 30.35 5.55 0.51
C GLY A 68 29.93 6.59 1.55
N SER A 69 28.87 7.36 1.30
CA SER A 69 28.31 8.32 2.30
C SER A 69 27.79 7.63 3.55
N ILE A 70 27.32 6.39 3.41
CA ILE A 70 26.86 5.51 4.48
C ILE A 70 27.48 4.12 4.25
N SER A 71 28.08 3.54 5.28
CA SER A 71 28.60 2.18 5.18
C SER A 71 27.47 1.15 5.17
N LEU A 72 27.69 -0.01 4.54
CA LEU A 72 26.71 -1.09 4.51
C LEU A 72 26.28 -1.54 5.93
N LYS A 73 27.21 -1.52 6.89
CA LYS A 73 26.90 -1.88 8.29
C LYS A 73 25.96 -0.87 8.96
N GLU A 74 26.17 0.43 8.73
CA GLU A 74 25.30 1.49 9.24
C GLU A 74 23.91 1.40 8.60
N ALA A 75 23.84 1.15 7.28
CA ALA A 75 22.58 0.94 6.56
C ALA A 75 21.80 -0.25 7.13
N ILE A 76 22.46 -1.41 7.37
CA ILE A 76 21.84 -2.60 7.97
C ILE A 76 21.34 -2.29 9.40
N ALA A 77 22.14 -1.60 10.22
CA ALA A 77 21.73 -1.23 11.56
C ALA A 77 20.51 -0.32 11.56
N LEU A 78 20.48 0.68 10.68
CA LEU A 78 19.35 1.61 10.53
C LEU A 78 18.08 0.87 10.05
N ALA A 79 18.19 0.06 8.98
CA ALA A 79 17.08 -0.68 8.44
C ALA A 79 16.49 -1.67 9.45
N SER A 80 17.36 -2.38 10.20
CA SER A 80 16.94 -3.30 11.26
C SER A 80 16.27 -2.56 12.42
N SER A 81 16.77 -1.39 12.79
CA SER A 81 16.17 -0.56 13.85
C SER A 81 14.75 -0.14 13.48
N PHE A 82 14.50 0.25 12.22
CA PHE A 82 13.17 0.59 11.75
C PHE A 82 12.21 -0.61 11.78
N LEU A 83 12.64 -1.80 11.35
CA LEU A 83 11.79 -3.01 11.40
C LEU A 83 11.48 -3.38 12.84
N ILE A 84 12.49 -3.41 13.73
CA ILE A 84 12.32 -3.74 15.15
C ILE A 84 11.38 -2.73 15.81
N PHE A 85 11.56 -1.43 15.55
CA PHE A 85 10.68 -0.38 16.07
C PHE A 85 9.22 -0.59 15.60
N GLY A 86 9.00 -0.87 14.31
CA GLY A 86 7.66 -1.11 13.77
C GLY A 86 6.99 -2.33 14.39
N ILE A 87 7.72 -3.44 14.55
CA ILE A 87 7.23 -4.66 15.21
C ILE A 87 6.93 -4.37 16.69
N PHE A 88 7.82 -3.70 17.38
CA PHE A 88 7.65 -3.35 18.80
C PHE A 88 6.42 -2.47 19.03
N ALA A 89 6.23 -1.43 18.20
CA ALA A 89 5.06 -0.55 18.29
C ALA A 89 3.74 -1.34 18.12
N ALA A 90 3.70 -2.33 17.21
CA ALA A 90 2.53 -3.18 17.04
C ALA A 90 2.29 -4.09 18.24
N PHE A 91 3.35 -4.67 18.84
CA PHE A 91 3.22 -5.51 20.05
C PHE A 91 2.77 -4.72 21.27
N LEU A 92 3.10 -3.44 21.38
CA LEU A 92 2.60 -2.59 22.46
C LEU A 92 1.06 -2.47 22.44
N LEU A 93 0.44 -2.66 21.28
CA LEU A 93 -1.01 -2.66 21.18
C LEU A 93 -1.59 -4.03 21.54
N ASN A 94 -1.23 -5.08 20.81
CA ASN A 94 -1.65 -6.45 21.08
C ASN A 94 -0.80 -7.48 20.30
N SER A 95 -0.91 -8.76 20.67
CA SER A 95 -0.13 -9.84 20.07
C SER A 95 -0.46 -10.11 18.59
N ILE A 96 -1.71 -9.90 18.15
CA ILE A 96 -2.12 -10.09 16.75
C ILE A 96 -1.49 -9.02 15.88
N SER A 97 -1.52 -7.75 16.30
CA SER A 97 -0.85 -6.65 15.61
C SER A 97 0.65 -6.90 15.48
N GLY A 98 1.30 -7.32 16.57
CA GLY A 98 2.73 -7.68 16.57
C GLY A 98 3.05 -8.84 15.61
N THR A 99 2.22 -9.86 15.58
CA THR A 99 2.38 -11.02 14.67
C THR A 99 2.22 -10.59 13.21
N LEU A 100 1.23 -9.76 12.89
CA LEU A 100 1.05 -9.20 11.54
C LEU A 100 2.26 -8.34 11.14
N ALA A 101 2.79 -7.53 12.04
CA ALA A 101 3.99 -6.72 11.79
C ALA A 101 5.22 -7.60 11.46
N ILE A 102 5.39 -8.74 12.13
CA ILE A 102 6.43 -9.72 11.77
C ILE A 102 6.21 -10.26 10.35
N PHE A 103 4.99 -10.66 10.00
CA PHE A 103 4.70 -11.15 8.65
C PHE A 103 4.93 -10.08 7.58
N ILE A 104 4.61 -8.80 7.84
CA ILE A 104 4.90 -7.69 6.94
C ILE A 104 6.42 -7.56 6.75
N ALA A 105 7.20 -7.57 7.84
CA ALA A 105 8.66 -7.48 7.77
C ALA A 105 9.27 -8.63 6.97
N LEU A 106 8.83 -9.87 7.22
CA LEU A 106 9.28 -11.05 6.47
C LEU A 106 8.91 -10.95 4.99
N ALA A 107 7.67 -10.57 4.67
CA ALA A 107 7.22 -10.41 3.29
C ALA A 107 8.03 -9.32 2.56
N ALA A 108 8.33 -8.20 3.22
CA ALA A 108 9.16 -7.13 2.65
C ALA A 108 10.61 -7.58 2.40
N LEU A 109 11.22 -8.33 3.32
CA LEU A 109 12.57 -8.88 3.15
C LEU A 109 12.61 -9.92 2.04
N LEU A 110 11.62 -10.82 1.97
CA LEU A 110 11.49 -11.83 0.91
C LEU A 110 11.29 -11.16 -0.45
N TYR A 111 10.48 -10.11 -0.53
CA TYR A 111 10.30 -9.33 -1.75
C TYR A 111 11.62 -8.72 -2.22
N ASN A 112 12.32 -8.02 -1.33
CA ASN A 112 13.55 -7.31 -1.68
C ASN A 112 14.68 -8.25 -2.10
N LYS A 113 14.80 -9.42 -1.46
CA LYS A 113 15.90 -10.35 -1.73
C LYS A 113 15.66 -11.23 -2.97
N TRP A 114 14.41 -11.70 -3.18
CA TRP A 114 14.08 -12.67 -4.23
C TRP A 114 12.84 -12.28 -5.05
N GLY A 115 11.79 -11.79 -4.39
CA GLY A 115 10.47 -11.61 -4.99
C GLY A 115 10.50 -10.66 -6.18
N LYS A 116 11.19 -9.54 -6.09
CA LYS A 116 11.24 -8.51 -7.13
C LYS A 116 11.79 -9.00 -8.49
N HIS A 117 12.59 -10.08 -8.47
CA HIS A 117 13.15 -10.68 -9.69
C HIS A 117 12.21 -11.75 -10.29
N GLN A 118 11.14 -12.13 -9.60
CA GLN A 118 10.20 -13.16 -10.05
C GLN A 118 8.98 -12.54 -10.73
N THR A 119 8.62 -13.12 -11.89
CA THR A 119 7.55 -12.55 -12.72
C THR A 119 6.15 -12.66 -12.13
N VAL A 120 5.85 -13.69 -11.35
CA VAL A 120 4.53 -13.93 -10.76
C VAL A 120 4.57 -13.68 -9.24
N ILE A 121 5.57 -14.23 -8.58
CA ILE A 121 5.66 -14.14 -7.11
C ILE A 121 5.91 -12.70 -6.66
N GLY A 122 6.68 -11.90 -7.43
CA GLY A 122 6.99 -10.51 -7.10
C GLY A 122 5.75 -9.64 -6.90
N PRO A 123 4.86 -9.53 -7.91
CA PRO A 123 3.61 -8.79 -7.77
C PRO A 123 2.74 -9.25 -6.60
N ILE A 124 2.62 -10.57 -6.42
CA ILE A 124 1.82 -11.15 -5.35
C ILE A 124 2.42 -10.81 -3.98
N ASN A 125 3.74 -10.95 -3.82
CA ASN A 125 4.41 -10.64 -2.55
C ASN A 125 4.33 -9.14 -2.21
N MET A 126 4.50 -8.25 -3.20
CA MET A 126 4.30 -6.81 -2.99
C MET A 126 2.86 -6.49 -2.58
N GLY A 127 1.89 -7.15 -3.23
CA GLY A 127 0.48 -7.05 -2.85
C GLY A 127 0.21 -7.61 -1.45
N LEU A 128 0.86 -8.73 -1.07
CA LEU A 128 0.74 -9.32 0.25
C LEU A 128 1.23 -8.36 1.35
N CYS A 129 2.35 -7.64 1.13
CA CYS A 129 2.80 -6.60 2.05
C CYS A 129 1.69 -5.55 2.30
N ARG A 130 0.95 -5.15 1.24
CA ARG A 130 -0.15 -4.18 1.35
C ARG A 130 -1.38 -4.77 2.02
N GLY A 131 -1.78 -5.99 1.65
CA GLY A 131 -2.90 -6.68 2.27
C GLY A 131 -2.69 -6.91 3.78
N LEU A 132 -1.49 -7.34 4.17
CA LEU A 132 -1.12 -7.48 5.58
C LEU A 132 -1.10 -6.13 6.31
N ASN A 133 -0.70 -5.04 5.63
CA ASN A 133 -0.70 -3.71 6.21
C ASN A 133 -2.13 -3.18 6.46
N LEU A 134 -3.07 -3.50 5.57
CA LEU A 134 -4.50 -3.23 5.81
C LEU A 134 -5.00 -4.02 7.02
N LEU A 135 -4.66 -5.31 7.13
CA LEU A 135 -5.01 -6.13 8.30
C LEU A 135 -4.33 -5.65 9.58
N LEU A 136 -3.15 -5.06 9.51
CA LEU A 136 -2.52 -4.41 10.65
C LEU A 136 -3.41 -3.27 11.19
N GLY A 137 -4.07 -2.51 10.32
CA GLY A 137 -5.10 -1.54 10.73
C GLY A 137 -6.32 -2.21 11.37
N VAL A 138 -6.85 -3.28 10.75
CA VAL A 138 -7.99 -4.04 11.28
C VAL A 138 -7.69 -4.64 12.65
N SER A 139 -6.43 -4.99 12.93
CA SER A 139 -5.99 -5.62 14.18
C SER A 139 -6.06 -4.72 15.42
N ILE A 140 -6.47 -3.45 15.27
CA ILE A 140 -6.82 -2.59 16.41
C ILE A 140 -7.89 -3.26 17.27
N LEU A 141 -8.83 -3.97 16.63
CA LEU A 141 -9.74 -4.91 17.26
C LEU A 141 -9.34 -6.35 16.87
N PRO A 142 -8.70 -7.12 17.76
CA PRO A 142 -8.18 -8.45 17.43
C PRO A 142 -9.20 -9.40 16.80
N LEU A 143 -10.44 -9.39 17.28
CA LEU A 143 -11.52 -10.24 16.76
C LEU A 143 -11.92 -9.88 15.33
N ALA A 144 -11.83 -8.60 14.95
CA ALA A 144 -12.14 -8.13 13.61
C ALA A 144 -11.24 -8.75 12.53
N VAL A 145 -10.00 -9.15 12.87
CA VAL A 145 -9.10 -9.80 11.93
C VAL A 145 -9.67 -11.13 11.44
N SER A 146 -10.30 -11.92 12.33
CA SER A 146 -10.92 -13.18 11.95
C SER A 146 -12.18 -13.00 11.09
N GLU A 147 -12.86 -11.87 11.22
CA GLU A 147 -14.05 -11.52 10.44
C GLU A 147 -13.67 -10.98 9.06
N PHE A 148 -12.64 -10.11 8.98
CA PHE A 148 -12.32 -9.33 7.78
C PHE A 148 -11.03 -9.74 7.07
N TRP A 149 -10.40 -10.88 7.40
CA TRP A 149 -9.13 -11.31 6.79
C TRP A 149 -9.16 -11.33 5.26
N PHE A 150 -10.30 -11.67 4.65
CA PHE A 150 -10.46 -11.76 3.20
C PHE A 150 -10.31 -10.42 2.47
N ILE A 151 -10.51 -9.30 3.15
CA ILE A 151 -10.36 -7.96 2.59
C ILE A 151 -8.91 -7.71 2.15
N ALA A 152 -7.94 -8.35 2.82
CA ALA A 152 -6.53 -8.29 2.43
C ALA A 152 -6.26 -8.76 1.00
N LEU A 153 -7.11 -9.60 0.43
CA LEU A 153 -6.98 -10.07 -0.96
C LEU A 153 -7.16 -8.92 -1.96
N VAL A 154 -7.91 -7.88 -1.63
CA VAL A 154 -8.20 -6.77 -2.55
C VAL A 154 -6.95 -5.94 -2.83
N PRO A 155 -6.16 -5.45 -1.84
CA PRO A 155 -4.86 -4.84 -2.10
C PRO A 155 -3.88 -5.78 -2.83
N VAL A 156 -3.92 -7.10 -2.56
CA VAL A 156 -3.08 -8.07 -3.29
C VAL A 156 -3.40 -8.03 -4.78
N ILE A 157 -4.68 -8.12 -5.15
CA ILE A 157 -5.13 -8.08 -6.54
C ILE A 157 -4.77 -6.73 -7.18
N TYR A 158 -5.03 -5.63 -6.46
CA TYR A 158 -4.78 -4.28 -6.97
C TYR A 158 -3.30 -4.02 -7.26
N ILE A 159 -2.43 -4.30 -6.30
CA ILE A 159 -0.98 -4.10 -6.44
C ILE A 159 -0.39 -5.05 -7.48
N SER A 160 -0.87 -6.29 -7.53
CA SER A 160 -0.43 -7.24 -8.58
C SER A 160 -0.76 -6.72 -9.96
N SER A 161 -1.93 -6.10 -10.15
CA SER A 161 -2.34 -5.50 -11.41
C SER A 161 -1.44 -4.31 -11.80
N ILE A 162 -1.14 -3.39 -10.88
CA ILE A 162 -0.22 -2.27 -11.12
C ILE A 162 1.18 -2.78 -11.48
N THR A 163 1.69 -3.74 -10.72
CA THR A 163 3.03 -4.29 -10.96
C THR A 163 3.10 -5.06 -12.28
N MET A 164 2.01 -5.67 -12.72
CA MET A 164 1.93 -6.29 -14.05
C MET A 164 1.98 -5.23 -15.16
N ILE A 165 1.27 -4.10 -15.00
CA ILE A 165 1.30 -2.97 -15.95
C ILE A 165 2.71 -2.37 -16.02
N SER A 166 3.39 -2.20 -14.88
CA SER A 166 4.70 -1.50 -14.80
C SER A 166 5.81 -2.15 -15.62
N ARG A 167 5.69 -3.44 -15.91
CA ARG A 167 6.66 -4.14 -16.79
C ARG A 167 6.72 -3.60 -18.21
N GLY A 168 5.66 -2.94 -18.65
CA GLY A 168 5.61 -2.29 -19.95
C GLY A 168 6.19 -0.87 -19.98
N GLU A 169 6.69 -0.34 -18.87
CA GLU A 169 7.16 1.06 -18.80
C GLU A 169 8.35 1.34 -19.73
N VAL A 170 9.24 0.37 -19.93
CA VAL A 170 10.46 0.56 -20.73
C VAL A 170 10.21 0.29 -22.21
N HIS A 171 9.57 -0.84 -22.53
CA HIS A 171 9.46 -1.33 -23.91
C HIS A 171 8.03 -1.33 -24.48
N GLY A 172 7.08 -0.80 -23.76
CA GLY A 172 5.68 -0.95 -24.08
C GLY A 172 5.10 -2.29 -23.57
N SER A 173 3.80 -2.48 -23.67
CA SER A 173 3.10 -3.68 -23.22
C SER A 173 2.18 -4.24 -24.30
N LYS A 174 1.88 -5.54 -24.18
CA LYS A 174 0.80 -6.14 -24.98
C LYS A 174 -0.56 -5.65 -24.47
N ARG A 175 -1.49 -5.35 -25.36
CA ARG A 175 -2.85 -4.91 -25.00
C ARG A 175 -3.56 -5.90 -24.08
N ASP A 176 -3.35 -7.19 -24.28
CA ASP A 176 -3.96 -8.26 -23.46
C ASP A 176 -3.63 -8.12 -21.96
N SER A 177 -2.38 -7.76 -21.64
CA SER A 177 -1.98 -7.51 -20.26
C SER A 177 -2.70 -6.29 -19.64
N LEU A 178 -2.93 -5.25 -20.44
CA LEU A 178 -3.65 -4.05 -20.00
C LEU A 178 -5.15 -4.32 -19.83
N TYR A 179 -5.76 -5.12 -20.73
CA TYR A 179 -7.15 -5.58 -20.57
C TYR A 179 -7.31 -6.45 -19.33
N PHE A 180 -6.36 -7.35 -19.06
CA PHE A 180 -6.40 -8.17 -17.86
C PHE A 180 -6.27 -7.31 -16.59
N ALA A 181 -5.42 -6.28 -16.60
CA ALA A 181 -5.34 -5.33 -15.50
C ALA A 181 -6.66 -4.55 -15.31
N ALA A 182 -7.35 -4.17 -16.40
CA ALA A 182 -8.67 -3.54 -16.33
C ALA A 182 -9.70 -4.46 -15.66
N LEU A 183 -9.67 -5.76 -15.97
CA LEU A 183 -10.52 -6.76 -15.32
C LEU A 183 -10.25 -6.86 -13.82
N LEU A 184 -8.98 -6.88 -13.42
CA LEU A 184 -8.59 -6.90 -12.00
C LEU A 184 -9.05 -5.62 -11.27
N TYR A 185 -8.96 -4.46 -11.90
CA TYR A 185 -9.49 -3.21 -11.34
C TYR A 185 -11.01 -3.23 -11.17
N MET A 186 -11.74 -3.79 -12.14
CA MET A 186 -13.19 -3.98 -12.00
C MET A 186 -13.52 -4.92 -10.83
N LEU A 187 -12.75 -5.97 -10.63
CA LEU A 187 -12.92 -6.89 -9.52
C LEU A 187 -12.68 -6.20 -8.15
N VAL A 188 -11.66 -5.35 -8.07
CA VAL A 188 -11.39 -4.52 -6.87
C VAL A 188 -12.58 -3.59 -6.58
N ILE A 189 -13.05 -2.85 -7.57
CA ILE A 189 -14.20 -1.95 -7.43
C ILE A 189 -15.46 -2.72 -7.05
N GLY A 190 -15.72 -3.84 -7.71
CA GLY A 190 -16.85 -4.71 -7.41
C GLY A 190 -16.82 -5.25 -5.98
N SER A 191 -15.65 -5.60 -5.47
CA SER A 191 -15.46 -6.07 -4.08
C SER A 191 -15.81 -4.98 -3.06
N ILE A 192 -15.37 -3.74 -3.28
CA ILE A 192 -15.68 -2.60 -2.41
C ILE A 192 -17.17 -2.26 -2.45
N LEU A 193 -17.76 -2.24 -3.65
CA LEU A 193 -19.18 -1.97 -3.83
C LEU A 193 -20.05 -3.06 -3.21
N TYR A 194 -19.68 -4.33 -3.33
CA TYR A 194 -20.38 -5.44 -2.70
C TYR A 194 -20.35 -5.33 -1.18
N PHE A 195 -19.18 -5.08 -0.60
CA PHE A 195 -19.03 -4.87 0.84
C PHE A 195 -19.88 -3.67 1.32
N SER A 196 -19.84 -2.57 0.58
CA SER A 196 -20.62 -1.38 0.88
C SER A 196 -22.14 -1.64 0.78
N PHE A 197 -22.57 -2.40 -0.21
CA PHE A 197 -23.99 -2.77 -0.39
C PHE A 197 -24.51 -3.58 0.78
N THR A 198 -23.73 -4.58 1.25
CA THR A 198 -24.12 -5.41 2.40
C THR A 198 -24.23 -4.63 3.70
N ARG A 199 -23.56 -3.47 3.79
CA ARG A 199 -23.60 -2.57 4.95
C ARG A 199 -24.56 -1.38 4.78
N GLY A 200 -25.25 -1.26 3.64
CA GLY A 200 -26.17 -0.15 3.37
C GLY A 200 -25.49 1.20 3.14
N MET A 201 -24.16 1.21 2.88
CA MET A 201 -23.34 2.44 2.75
C MET A 201 -23.04 2.82 1.29
N LEU A 202 -23.82 2.31 0.33
CA LEU A 202 -23.53 2.45 -1.09
C LEU A 202 -23.43 3.91 -1.54
N SER A 203 -24.36 4.76 -1.10
CA SER A 203 -24.38 6.19 -1.46
C SER A 203 -23.12 6.93 -1.00
N LEU A 204 -22.67 6.62 0.22
CA LEU A 204 -21.45 7.20 0.78
C LEU A 204 -20.21 6.72 0.03
N THR A 205 -20.12 5.43 -0.27
CA THR A 205 -19.01 4.84 -1.01
C THR A 205 -18.88 5.39 -2.42
N LEU A 206 -20.00 5.67 -3.09
CA LEU A 206 -19.99 6.23 -4.44
C LEU A 206 -19.24 7.57 -4.54
N LEU A 207 -19.21 8.38 -3.47
CA LEU A 207 -18.47 9.64 -3.43
C LEU A 207 -16.95 9.44 -3.62
N PHE A 208 -16.42 8.30 -3.21
CA PHE A 208 -14.99 8.00 -3.26
C PHE A 208 -14.66 7.00 -4.38
N ILE A 209 -15.50 6.01 -4.62
CA ILE A 209 -15.22 4.97 -5.63
C ILE A 209 -15.30 5.50 -7.06
N VAL A 210 -16.15 6.50 -7.33
CA VAL A 210 -16.25 7.12 -8.66
C VAL A 210 -14.97 7.89 -9.02
N PRO A 211 -14.44 8.80 -8.16
CA PRO A 211 -13.12 9.40 -8.38
C PRO A 211 -11.99 8.37 -8.49
N PHE A 212 -12.00 7.33 -7.66
CA PHE A 212 -11.04 6.23 -7.74
C PHE A 212 -11.06 5.57 -9.13
N ALA A 213 -12.24 5.13 -9.58
CA ALA A 213 -12.42 4.52 -10.91
C ALA A 213 -11.93 5.44 -12.03
N TRP A 214 -12.29 6.72 -11.98
CA TRP A 214 -11.83 7.70 -12.95
C TRP A 214 -10.31 7.82 -12.99
N MET A 215 -9.66 7.90 -11.83
CA MET A 215 -8.20 8.06 -11.73
C MET A 215 -7.45 6.87 -12.30
N ILE A 216 -7.94 5.64 -12.13
CA ILE A 216 -7.25 4.45 -12.63
C ILE A 216 -7.61 4.14 -14.09
N PHE A 217 -8.88 4.27 -14.49
CA PHE A 217 -9.30 3.88 -15.83
C PHE A 217 -8.91 4.88 -16.90
N LYS A 218 -8.96 6.20 -16.64
CA LYS A 218 -8.60 7.21 -17.65
C LYS A 218 -7.18 7.01 -18.20
N PRO A 219 -6.11 6.90 -17.39
CA PRO A 219 -4.77 6.65 -17.93
C PRO A 219 -4.60 5.22 -18.45
N LEU A 220 -5.29 4.23 -17.87
CA LEU A 220 -5.25 2.86 -18.39
C LEU A 220 -5.84 2.75 -19.80
N VAL A 221 -6.96 3.40 -20.07
CA VAL A 221 -7.57 3.46 -21.43
C VAL A 221 -6.60 4.11 -22.41
N THR A 222 -5.94 5.21 -22.01
CA THR A 222 -4.91 5.84 -22.86
C THR A 222 -3.77 4.87 -23.16
N ALA A 223 -3.30 4.11 -22.16
CA ALA A 223 -2.27 3.10 -22.34
C ALA A 223 -2.73 1.92 -23.23
N ILE A 224 -4.02 1.53 -23.17
CA ILE A 224 -4.59 0.50 -24.06
C ILE A 224 -4.65 0.98 -25.52
N MET A 225 -5.02 2.25 -25.73
CA MET A 225 -5.10 2.83 -27.08
C MET A 225 -3.71 2.96 -27.71
N GLU A 226 -2.74 3.45 -26.93
CA GLU A 226 -1.34 3.63 -27.32
C GLU A 226 -0.42 3.02 -26.26
N PRO A 227 -0.03 1.72 -26.41
CA PRO A 227 0.71 0.98 -25.37
C PRO A 227 2.22 1.30 -25.39
N VAL A 228 2.56 2.58 -25.35
CA VAL A 228 3.93 3.09 -25.25
C VAL A 228 4.34 3.29 -23.78
N GLY A 229 5.63 3.18 -23.48
CA GLY A 229 6.15 3.25 -22.11
C GLY A 229 5.68 4.47 -21.32
N ASN A 230 5.65 5.66 -21.94
CA ASN A 230 5.19 6.90 -21.29
C ASN A 230 3.72 6.83 -20.81
N ASN A 231 2.81 6.27 -21.61
CA ASN A 231 1.40 6.13 -21.23
C ASN A 231 1.23 5.06 -20.15
N ILE A 232 2.01 3.98 -20.23
CA ILE A 232 2.06 2.92 -19.21
C ILE A 232 2.57 3.49 -17.88
N GLY A 233 3.66 4.27 -17.88
CA GLY A 233 4.17 4.91 -16.67
C GLY A 233 3.15 5.87 -16.04
N LYS A 234 2.38 6.62 -16.86
CA LYS A 234 1.27 7.43 -16.35
C LYS A 234 0.18 6.59 -15.68
N ALA A 235 -0.17 5.43 -16.26
CA ALA A 235 -1.15 4.52 -15.69
C ALA A 235 -0.67 3.90 -14.36
N VAL A 236 0.60 3.51 -14.28
CA VAL A 236 1.23 3.01 -13.04
C VAL A 236 1.24 4.09 -11.96
N LYS A 237 1.72 5.29 -12.28
CA LYS A 237 1.74 6.42 -11.34
C LYS A 237 0.34 6.75 -10.81
N ALA A 238 -0.66 6.79 -11.68
CA ALA A 238 -2.04 7.01 -11.30
C ALA A 238 -2.55 5.88 -10.39
N GLY A 239 -2.24 4.62 -10.69
CA GLY A 239 -2.58 3.46 -9.86
C GLY A 239 -2.00 3.58 -8.44
N ILE A 240 -0.72 3.94 -8.32
CA ILE A 240 -0.06 4.09 -7.00
C ILE A 240 -0.69 5.23 -6.18
N ILE A 241 -0.98 6.37 -6.80
CA ILE A 241 -1.58 7.52 -6.11
C ILE A 241 -3.02 7.23 -5.71
N SER A 242 -3.76 6.51 -6.55
CA SER A 242 -5.17 6.16 -6.31
C SER A 242 -5.37 5.19 -5.14
N LEU A 243 -4.31 4.53 -4.63
CA LEU A 243 -4.38 3.73 -3.40
C LEU A 243 -5.03 4.50 -2.25
N ILE A 244 -4.69 5.78 -2.08
CA ILE A 244 -5.26 6.62 -1.01
C ILE A 244 -6.79 6.74 -1.17
N ILE A 245 -7.29 6.88 -2.41
CA ILE A 245 -8.74 6.97 -2.63
C ILE A 245 -9.41 5.59 -2.53
N MET A 246 -8.72 4.52 -2.91
CA MET A 246 -9.18 3.16 -2.65
C MET A 246 -9.39 2.93 -1.14
N ASP A 247 -8.41 3.33 -0.32
CA ASP A 247 -8.47 3.22 1.13
C ASP A 247 -9.60 4.09 1.73
N ALA A 248 -9.79 5.31 1.20
CA ALA A 248 -10.93 6.15 1.56
C ALA A 248 -12.27 5.51 1.16
N SER A 249 -12.32 4.80 0.02
CA SER A 249 -13.53 4.07 -0.40
C SER A 249 -13.86 2.92 0.56
N TRP A 250 -12.87 2.23 1.12
CA TRP A 250 -13.05 1.22 2.16
C TRP A 250 -13.58 1.81 3.46
N ALA A 251 -13.02 2.96 3.91
CA ALA A 251 -13.51 3.65 5.10
C ALA A 251 -14.96 4.11 4.91
N ALA A 252 -15.30 4.65 3.74
CA ALA A 252 -16.68 5.03 3.40
C ALA A 252 -17.62 3.83 3.34
N ALA A 253 -17.16 2.69 2.81
CA ALA A 253 -17.93 1.43 2.77
C ALA A 253 -18.21 0.86 4.15
N SER A 254 -17.41 1.22 5.15
CA SER A 254 -17.62 0.88 6.56
C SER A 254 -18.51 1.87 7.31
N GLY A 255 -18.97 2.95 6.65
CA GLY A 255 -19.81 3.99 7.27
C GLY A 255 -19.03 5.17 7.86
N GLU A 256 -17.69 5.17 7.74
CA GLU A 256 -16.78 6.12 8.39
C GLU A 256 -16.43 7.29 7.45
N LEU A 257 -17.37 8.25 7.29
CA LEU A 257 -17.15 9.42 6.42
C LEU A 257 -15.97 10.29 6.88
N LEU A 258 -15.82 10.49 8.18
CA LEU A 258 -14.73 11.29 8.73
C LEU A 258 -13.37 10.66 8.41
N ALA A 259 -13.23 9.35 8.67
CA ALA A 259 -12.02 8.62 8.36
C ALA A 259 -11.72 8.64 6.84
N ALA A 260 -12.72 8.41 5.99
CA ALA A 260 -12.59 8.51 4.53
C ALA A 260 -12.08 9.88 4.09
N SER A 261 -12.64 10.96 4.65
CA SER A 261 -12.24 12.33 4.36
C SER A 261 -10.81 12.64 4.81
N LEU A 262 -10.43 12.18 6.01
CA LEU A 262 -9.05 12.33 6.53
C LEU A 262 -8.04 11.56 5.68
N ILE A 263 -8.39 10.35 5.21
CA ILE A 263 -7.54 9.58 4.31
C ILE A 263 -7.32 10.35 3.00
N VAL A 264 -8.36 10.96 2.42
CA VAL A 264 -8.21 11.77 1.20
C VAL A 264 -7.27 12.97 1.42
N LEU A 265 -7.24 13.57 2.60
CA LEU A 265 -6.30 14.66 2.92
C LEU A 265 -4.82 14.22 2.89
N LEU A 266 -4.54 12.93 2.86
CA LEU A 266 -3.18 12.41 2.63
C LEU A 266 -2.73 12.58 1.16
N LEU A 267 -3.64 12.80 0.19
CA LEU A 267 -3.28 13.03 -1.21
C LEU A 267 -2.39 14.27 -1.40
N PRO A 268 -2.77 15.48 -0.94
CA PRO A 268 -1.91 16.65 -1.05
C PRO A 268 -0.54 16.43 -0.41
N VAL A 269 -0.49 15.74 0.74
CA VAL A 269 0.76 15.40 1.43
C VAL A 269 1.61 14.46 0.56
N SER A 270 0.98 13.45 -0.06
CA SER A 270 1.66 12.52 -0.97
C SER A 270 2.23 13.24 -2.19
N PHE A 271 1.47 14.16 -2.80
CA PHE A 271 1.95 14.96 -3.93
C PHE A 271 3.08 15.92 -3.52
N TRP A 272 2.98 16.55 -2.37
CA TRP A 272 4.01 17.45 -1.87
C TRP A 272 5.32 16.72 -1.60
N LEU A 273 5.26 15.58 -0.90
CA LEU A 273 6.43 14.73 -0.65
C LEU A 273 7.05 14.17 -1.95
N SER A 274 6.23 13.80 -2.94
CA SER A 274 6.73 13.32 -4.23
C SER A 274 7.50 14.38 -5.04
N ARG A 275 7.29 15.67 -4.74
CA ARG A 275 8.05 16.79 -5.35
C ARG A 275 9.34 17.08 -4.60
N LEU A 276 9.38 16.87 -3.28
CA LEU A 276 10.56 17.09 -2.45
C LEU A 276 11.59 15.96 -2.60
N PHE A 277 11.09 14.75 -2.58
CA PHE A 277 11.90 13.57 -2.79
C PHE A 277 11.64 13.13 -4.22
N ALA A 278 12.55 13.50 -5.14
CA ALA A 278 12.50 13.00 -6.51
C ALA A 278 12.54 11.46 -6.43
N VAL A 279 11.36 10.86 -6.42
CA VAL A 279 11.22 9.41 -6.53
C VAL A 279 11.43 9.10 -8.00
N THR A 280 12.68 8.92 -8.34
CA THR A 280 13.11 8.37 -9.62
C THR A 280 12.91 6.87 -9.60
#